data_20b397b63a30081e06d5199348ce8a83
#
_entry.id   20b397b63a30081e06d5199348ce8a83
#
_cell.length_a   1.000
_cell.length_b   1.000
_cell.length_c   1.000
_cell.angle_alpha   90.00
_cell.angle_beta   90.00
_cell.angle_gamma   90.00
#
_symmetry.space_group_name_H-M   'P 1'
#
loop_
_entity.id
_entity.type
_entity.pdbx_description
1 polymer ?
#
loop_
_entity_poly.entity_id
_entity_poly.type
_entity_poly.pdbx_seq_one_letter_code
_entity_poly.pdbx_strand_id
1 'polypeptide(L)'
;MSTILKVRNVNDYGNYLGCVTKHPFVCVVDYAEVSPIRHSLNNYSVYGLFLRDDADVALDYGCGKYDYHKGTLLCVAPGQVGGKEDNGEQVSITGWALLFHPDLLHGFPFEKHIKEYSFFDYRVNEALHMTDEEHDILVSLMRQIQDELCKKPDELQNTILVGYIELMLNFCQRFYNRQFLTRKVENSDILVRFDHLLRDYFEDKLQLTLGLPSVQYCADKLCLSPNYFGDVIKKTTGDTASNHIRRFIIRLAKNGLAAGETVSQVSDRLGFEYPQHFSRMFKKQEGITPSEYCQQLHT
;
A
#
# COMPACT_ATOMS: atom_id res chain seq x y z
N MET A 1 23.49 -5.98 -18.11
CA MET A 1 22.89 -4.93 -17.24
C MET A 1 21.46 -4.75 -17.72
N SER A 2 20.47 -5.09 -16.90
CA SER A 2 19.06 -4.86 -17.22
C SER A 2 18.83 -3.36 -17.32
N THR A 3 18.37 -2.90 -18.48
CA THR A 3 18.10 -1.49 -18.72
C THR A 3 16.74 -1.17 -18.12
N ILE A 4 16.70 -0.35 -17.07
CA ILE A 4 15.43 0.13 -16.49
C ILE A 4 14.80 1.15 -17.44
N LEU A 5 13.59 0.88 -17.92
CA LEU A 5 12.81 1.80 -18.74
C LEU A 5 12.35 2.97 -17.86
N LYS A 6 12.66 4.20 -18.28
CA LYS A 6 12.21 5.41 -17.59
C LYS A 6 10.91 5.89 -18.20
N VAL A 7 9.80 5.68 -17.51
CA VAL A 7 8.46 6.16 -17.89
C VAL A 7 8.24 7.55 -17.28
N ARG A 8 8.79 8.58 -17.93
CA ARG A 8 8.72 9.98 -17.47
C ARG A 8 7.35 10.62 -17.74
N ASN A 9 6.72 10.15 -18.80
CA ASN A 9 5.40 10.57 -19.24
C ASN A 9 4.65 9.39 -19.87
N VAL A 10 3.39 9.58 -20.19
CA VAL A 10 2.55 8.50 -20.73
C VAL A 10 2.99 8.03 -22.12
N ASN A 11 3.67 8.91 -22.90
CA ASN A 11 4.18 8.56 -24.22
C ASN A 11 5.35 7.56 -24.14
N ASP A 12 6.18 7.63 -23.11
CA ASP A 12 7.29 6.67 -22.94
C ASP A 12 6.74 5.25 -22.81
N TYR A 13 5.61 5.08 -22.11
CA TYR A 13 4.96 3.79 -21.97
C TYR A 13 4.26 3.35 -23.26
N GLY A 14 3.56 4.28 -23.93
CA GLY A 14 2.95 4.02 -25.24
C GLY A 14 3.99 3.57 -26.28
N ASN A 15 5.11 4.26 -26.35
CA ASN A 15 6.21 3.92 -27.27
C ASN A 15 6.81 2.53 -26.97
N TYR A 16 6.96 2.18 -25.69
CA TYR A 16 7.41 0.85 -25.28
C TYR A 16 6.45 -0.27 -25.79
N LEU A 17 5.16 -0.01 -25.77
CA LEU A 17 4.13 -0.94 -26.25
C LEU A 17 3.87 -0.86 -27.76
N GLY A 18 4.48 0.10 -28.47
CA GLY A 18 4.19 0.37 -29.87
C GLY A 18 2.83 1.05 -30.12
N CYS A 19 2.26 1.69 -29.09
CA CYS A 19 0.98 2.38 -29.16
C CYS A 19 1.13 3.88 -29.33
N VAL A 20 0.24 4.51 -30.11
CA VAL A 20 0.20 5.97 -30.26
C VAL A 20 -0.66 6.56 -29.14
N THR A 21 -0.06 7.41 -28.32
CA THR A 21 -0.80 8.15 -27.28
C THR A 21 -1.51 9.37 -27.90
N LYS A 22 -2.77 9.58 -27.51
CA LYS A 22 -3.64 10.64 -28.08
C LYS A 22 -3.73 11.87 -27.17
N HIS A 23 -3.23 11.78 -25.94
CA HIS A 23 -3.28 12.87 -24.96
C HIS A 23 -1.93 13.01 -24.26
N PRO A 24 -1.45 14.23 -23.94
CA PRO A 24 -0.13 14.42 -23.33
C PRO A 24 -0.01 13.85 -21.91
N PHE A 25 -1.13 13.73 -21.18
CA PHE A 25 -1.13 13.36 -19.77
C PHE A 25 -1.88 12.07 -19.45
N VAL A 26 -2.60 11.48 -20.40
CA VAL A 26 -3.38 10.24 -20.16
C VAL A 26 -3.15 9.25 -21.30
N CYS A 27 -2.95 7.99 -20.92
CA CYS A 27 -2.86 6.87 -21.86
C CYS A 27 -3.68 5.70 -21.30
N VAL A 28 -4.56 5.16 -22.14
CA VAL A 28 -5.26 3.88 -21.88
C VAL A 28 -4.81 2.89 -22.95
N VAL A 29 -4.51 1.69 -22.52
CA VAL A 29 -4.07 0.59 -23.40
C VAL A 29 -4.92 -0.63 -23.13
N ASP A 30 -5.54 -1.17 -24.18
CA ASP A 30 -6.03 -2.55 -24.20
C ASP A 30 -4.87 -3.45 -24.67
N TYR A 31 -4.41 -4.32 -23.80
CA TYR A 31 -3.30 -5.22 -24.14
C TYR A 31 -3.65 -6.24 -25.21
N ALA A 32 -4.93 -6.49 -25.48
CA ALA A 32 -5.35 -7.34 -26.61
C ALA A 32 -4.97 -6.73 -27.97
N GLU A 33 -4.79 -5.41 -28.04
CA GLU A 33 -4.39 -4.69 -29.26
C GLU A 33 -2.85 -4.54 -29.39
N VAL A 34 -2.08 -5.04 -28.42
CA VAL A 34 -0.62 -4.88 -28.35
C VAL A 34 0.07 -6.14 -28.81
N SER A 35 1.08 -6.00 -29.67
CA SER A 35 1.96 -7.12 -30.06
C SER A 35 2.74 -7.65 -28.83
N PRO A 36 3.16 -8.92 -28.85
CA PRO A 36 3.98 -9.46 -27.77
C PRO A 36 5.20 -8.57 -27.47
N ILE A 37 5.41 -8.26 -26.20
CA ILE A 37 6.46 -7.37 -25.72
C ILE A 37 7.50 -8.14 -24.91
N ARG A 38 8.67 -7.56 -24.71
CA ARG A 38 9.63 -8.05 -23.72
C ARG A 38 9.28 -7.51 -22.35
N HIS A 39 9.62 -8.26 -21.31
CA HIS A 39 9.57 -7.74 -19.95
C HIS A 39 10.48 -6.52 -19.78
N SER A 40 10.12 -5.63 -18.88
CA SER A 40 10.91 -4.45 -18.53
C SER A 40 10.69 -4.08 -17.07
N LEU A 41 11.77 -3.73 -16.38
CA LEU A 41 11.68 -2.97 -15.14
C LEU A 41 11.44 -1.50 -15.51
N ASN A 42 10.43 -0.91 -14.95
CA ASN A 42 10.00 0.45 -15.27
C ASN A 42 10.12 1.34 -14.04
N ASN A 43 10.76 2.48 -14.19
CA ASN A 43 10.74 3.56 -13.20
C ASN A 43 9.69 4.57 -13.64
N TYR A 44 8.61 4.68 -12.86
CA TYR A 44 7.45 5.49 -13.19
C TYR A 44 7.54 6.90 -12.60
N SER A 45 7.36 7.93 -13.44
CA SER A 45 7.07 9.31 -13.01
C SER A 45 5.58 9.65 -13.16
N VAL A 46 4.77 8.65 -13.46
CA VAL A 46 3.31 8.73 -13.69
C VAL A 46 2.59 7.80 -12.73
N TYR A 47 1.31 8.03 -12.49
CA TYR A 47 0.42 7.05 -11.88
C TYR A 47 0.05 6.00 -12.92
N GLY A 48 -0.09 4.75 -12.49
CA GLY A 48 -0.50 3.65 -13.35
C GLY A 48 -1.43 2.68 -12.62
N LEU A 49 -2.48 2.25 -13.32
CA LEU A 49 -3.37 1.19 -12.93
C LEU A 49 -3.25 0.08 -13.99
N PHE A 50 -2.84 -1.10 -13.59
CA PHE A 50 -2.59 -2.25 -14.46
C PHE A 50 -3.55 -3.36 -14.08
N LEU A 51 -4.60 -3.51 -14.88
CA LEU A 51 -5.56 -4.60 -14.78
C LEU A 51 -5.04 -5.79 -15.58
N ARG A 52 -4.86 -6.94 -14.93
CA ARG A 52 -4.32 -8.15 -15.53
C ARG A 52 -5.38 -9.24 -15.53
N ASP A 53 -5.54 -9.87 -16.71
CA ASP A 53 -6.51 -10.94 -16.94
C ASP A 53 -5.84 -12.32 -17.10
N ASP A 54 -4.53 -12.33 -17.21
CA ASP A 54 -3.72 -13.54 -17.36
C ASP A 54 -3.41 -14.16 -15.97
N ALA A 55 -3.76 -15.45 -15.83
CA ALA A 55 -3.55 -16.22 -14.60
C ALA A 55 -2.08 -16.63 -14.34
N ASP A 56 -1.19 -16.54 -15.35
CA ASP A 56 0.09 -17.26 -15.35
C ASP A 56 1.35 -16.40 -15.20
N VAL A 57 1.25 -15.13 -14.87
CA VAL A 57 2.45 -14.31 -14.68
C VAL A 57 2.85 -14.24 -13.21
N ALA A 58 3.61 -15.23 -12.75
CA ALA A 58 4.37 -15.13 -11.52
C ALA A 58 5.33 -13.93 -11.61
N LEU A 59 4.96 -12.80 -11.03
CA LEU A 59 5.86 -11.70 -10.81
C LEU A 59 6.63 -12.00 -9.52
N ASP A 60 7.91 -12.36 -9.67
CA ASP A 60 8.83 -12.52 -8.55
C ASP A 60 9.15 -11.14 -7.96
N TYR A 61 8.49 -10.79 -6.87
CA TYR A 61 8.85 -9.64 -6.06
C TYR A 61 8.97 -10.07 -4.60
N GLY A 62 10.20 -10.09 -4.08
CA GLY A 62 10.44 -10.35 -2.66
C GLY A 62 9.96 -11.73 -2.17
N CYS A 63 9.70 -11.90 -0.90
CA CYS A 63 9.52 -13.16 -0.19
C CYS A 63 8.21 -13.94 -0.44
N GLY A 64 7.53 -13.84 -1.57
CA GLY A 64 6.26 -14.56 -1.82
C GLY A 64 6.02 -14.97 -3.27
N LYS A 65 5.50 -16.18 -3.47
CA LYS A 65 4.89 -16.60 -4.74
C LYS A 65 3.47 -16.05 -4.79
N TYR A 66 3.09 -15.47 -5.93
CA TYR A 66 1.78 -14.87 -6.12
C TYR A 66 0.94 -15.71 -7.07
N ASP A 67 -0.28 -16.06 -6.61
CA ASP A 67 -1.34 -16.56 -7.47
C ASP A 67 -2.08 -15.33 -8.03
N TYR A 68 -1.77 -14.95 -9.27
CA TYR A 68 -2.60 -14.03 -10.01
C TYR A 68 -3.82 -14.80 -10.52
N HIS A 69 -4.97 -14.43 -10.01
CA HIS A 69 -6.23 -14.83 -10.61
C HIS A 69 -6.65 -13.78 -11.64
N LYS A 70 -7.48 -14.17 -12.61
CA LYS A 70 -8.12 -13.25 -13.55
C LYS A 70 -8.76 -12.08 -12.78
N GLY A 71 -8.49 -10.85 -13.24
CA GLY A 71 -9.01 -9.66 -12.59
C GLY A 71 -8.14 -9.14 -11.43
N THR A 72 -6.84 -9.17 -11.55
CA THR A 72 -5.91 -8.56 -10.58
C THR A 72 -5.55 -7.14 -11.00
N LEU A 73 -5.69 -6.18 -10.09
CA LEU A 73 -5.30 -4.78 -10.29
C LEU A 73 -4.04 -4.44 -9.49
N LEU A 74 -3.05 -3.91 -10.20
CA LEU A 74 -1.83 -3.34 -9.65
C LEU A 74 -1.85 -1.82 -9.82
N CYS A 75 -1.50 -1.08 -8.78
CA CYS A 75 -1.39 0.38 -8.82
C CYS A 75 0.06 0.79 -8.57
N VAL A 76 0.52 1.80 -9.31
CA VAL A 76 1.85 2.41 -9.12
C VAL A 76 1.74 3.91 -9.02
N ALA A 77 2.57 4.52 -8.17
CA ALA A 77 2.72 5.97 -8.03
C ALA A 77 4.02 6.47 -8.66
N PRO A 78 4.13 7.78 -8.93
CA PRO A 78 5.38 8.40 -9.33
C PRO A 78 6.52 8.12 -8.33
N GLY A 79 7.69 7.77 -8.85
CA GLY A 79 8.88 7.41 -8.08
C GLY A 79 9.03 5.91 -7.81
N GLN A 80 8.03 5.09 -8.11
CA GLN A 80 8.12 3.64 -7.91
C GLN A 80 8.76 2.93 -9.11
N VAL A 81 9.37 1.78 -8.81
CA VAL A 81 9.89 0.84 -9.80
C VAL A 81 9.02 -0.40 -9.78
N GLY A 82 8.51 -0.79 -10.94
CA GLY A 82 7.67 -1.98 -11.11
C GLY A 82 7.95 -2.68 -12.44
N GLY A 83 7.43 -3.90 -12.57
CA GLY A 83 7.64 -4.74 -13.75
C GLY A 83 8.54 -5.94 -13.45
N LYS A 84 9.05 -6.58 -14.48
CA LYS A 84 9.90 -7.78 -14.41
C LYS A 84 11.16 -7.56 -15.24
N GLU A 85 12.29 -8.10 -14.81
CA GLU A 85 13.51 -8.06 -15.60
C GLU A 85 13.32 -8.78 -16.95
N ASP A 86 13.94 -8.21 -18.00
CA ASP A 86 13.91 -8.80 -19.33
C ASP A 86 14.75 -10.10 -19.32
N ASN A 87 14.07 -11.22 -19.54
CA ASN A 87 14.70 -12.54 -19.70
C ASN A 87 14.93 -12.90 -21.17
N GLY A 88 14.68 -11.98 -22.11
CA GLY A 88 14.82 -12.17 -23.55
C GLY A 88 13.58 -12.78 -24.24
N GLU A 89 12.57 -13.20 -23.49
CA GLU A 89 11.35 -13.79 -24.03
C GLU A 89 10.30 -12.71 -24.32
N GLN A 90 9.53 -12.91 -25.37
CA GLN A 90 8.35 -12.11 -25.65
C GLN A 90 7.13 -12.73 -24.97
N VAL A 91 6.32 -11.88 -24.36
CA VAL A 91 5.09 -12.27 -23.66
C VAL A 91 3.89 -11.52 -24.24
N SER A 92 2.79 -12.24 -24.39
CA SER A 92 1.49 -11.63 -24.63
C SER A 92 0.84 -11.34 -23.29
N ILE A 93 0.43 -10.09 -23.09
CA ILE A 93 -0.26 -9.64 -21.88
C ILE A 93 -1.74 -9.49 -22.23
N THR A 94 -2.62 -9.79 -21.28
CA THR A 94 -4.06 -9.55 -21.40
C THR A 94 -4.56 -8.65 -20.28
N GLY A 95 -5.58 -7.86 -20.59
CA GLY A 95 -6.15 -6.88 -19.65
C GLY A 95 -5.94 -5.44 -20.13
N TRP A 96 -5.90 -4.50 -19.19
CA TRP A 96 -5.90 -3.07 -19.46
C TRP A 96 -4.86 -2.32 -18.66
N ALA A 97 -4.37 -1.20 -19.19
CA ALA A 97 -3.58 -0.23 -18.43
C ALA A 97 -4.14 1.18 -18.59
N LEU A 98 -4.21 1.91 -17.48
CA LEU A 98 -4.41 3.36 -17.45
C LEU A 98 -3.18 4.00 -16.83
N LEU A 99 -2.55 4.92 -17.54
CA LEU A 99 -1.48 5.76 -17.01
C LEU A 99 -1.90 7.22 -17.11
N PHE A 100 -1.57 8.00 -16.07
CA PHE A 100 -1.79 9.44 -16.10
C PHE A 100 -0.68 10.20 -15.38
N HIS A 101 -0.31 11.33 -15.96
CA HIS A 101 0.73 12.19 -15.40
C HIS A 101 0.16 13.07 -14.28
N PRO A 102 0.91 13.33 -13.18
CA PRO A 102 0.46 14.24 -12.11
C PRO A 102 -0.01 15.60 -12.60
N ASP A 103 0.59 16.14 -13.65
CA ASP A 103 0.24 17.46 -14.20
C ASP A 103 -1.21 17.53 -14.73
N LEU A 104 -1.83 16.39 -15.08
CA LEU A 104 -3.26 16.35 -15.41
C LEU A 104 -4.13 16.89 -14.28
N LEU A 105 -3.70 16.65 -13.03
CA LEU A 105 -4.48 17.00 -11.83
C LEU A 105 -4.30 18.45 -11.41
N HIS A 106 -3.36 19.18 -12.05
CA HIS A 106 -3.01 20.53 -11.65
C HIS A 106 -4.20 21.48 -11.73
N GLY A 107 -4.51 22.13 -10.60
CA GLY A 107 -5.66 23.01 -10.47
C GLY A 107 -7.00 22.32 -10.15
N PHE A 108 -7.07 21.00 -10.13
CA PHE A 108 -8.24 20.28 -9.69
C PHE A 108 -8.19 19.98 -8.18
N PRO A 109 -9.32 20.01 -7.44
CA PRO A 109 -9.35 19.63 -6.02
C PRO A 109 -8.78 18.23 -5.76
N PHE A 110 -8.92 17.33 -6.72
CA PHE A 110 -8.44 15.96 -6.70
C PHE A 110 -6.91 15.85 -6.56
N GLU A 111 -6.13 16.83 -6.99
CA GLU A 111 -4.66 16.89 -6.81
C GLU A 111 -4.25 16.70 -5.34
N LYS A 112 -5.04 17.21 -4.41
CA LYS A 112 -4.79 17.09 -2.96
C LYS A 112 -5.20 15.71 -2.40
N HIS A 113 -6.26 15.14 -2.95
CA HIS A 113 -6.87 13.91 -2.45
C HIS A 113 -6.22 12.63 -2.99
N ILE A 114 -5.50 12.70 -4.11
CA ILE A 114 -4.89 11.51 -4.71
C ILE A 114 -3.93 10.78 -3.74
N LYS A 115 -3.28 11.51 -2.84
CA LYS A 115 -2.37 10.95 -1.82
C LYS A 115 -3.08 10.21 -0.69
N GLU A 116 -4.41 10.31 -0.60
CA GLU A 116 -5.21 9.60 0.39
C GLU A 116 -5.49 8.14 -0.01
N TYR A 117 -5.26 7.79 -1.29
CA TYR A 117 -5.38 6.42 -1.78
C TYR A 117 -4.12 5.62 -1.43
N SER A 118 -4.14 4.98 -0.26
CA SER A 118 -3.03 4.21 0.31
C SER A 118 -2.54 3.06 -0.58
N PHE A 119 -3.41 2.53 -1.44
CA PHE A 119 -3.12 1.40 -2.31
C PHE A 119 -2.07 1.70 -3.40
N PHE A 120 -1.74 2.94 -3.67
CA PHE A 120 -0.60 3.29 -4.52
C PHE A 120 0.75 2.94 -3.89
N ASP A 121 0.81 2.79 -2.56
CA ASP A 121 2.01 2.43 -1.82
C ASP A 121 2.04 0.94 -1.45
N TYR A 122 1.08 0.14 -1.94
CA TYR A 122 1.04 -1.30 -1.69
C TYR A 122 2.08 -2.03 -2.54
N ARG A 123 2.55 -3.15 -2.04
CA ARG A 123 3.43 -4.04 -2.81
C ARG A 123 2.62 -4.86 -3.81
N VAL A 124 3.30 -5.41 -4.81
CA VAL A 124 2.65 -6.23 -5.85
C VAL A 124 1.86 -7.41 -5.27
N ASN A 125 2.36 -8.01 -4.16
CA ASN A 125 1.67 -9.09 -3.44
C ASN A 125 0.42 -8.64 -2.66
N GLU A 126 0.20 -7.36 -2.58
CA GLU A 126 -0.95 -6.74 -1.93
C GLU A 126 -1.96 -6.24 -2.97
N ALA A 127 -1.85 -6.76 -4.20
CA ALA A 127 -2.72 -6.40 -5.30
C ALA A 127 -4.20 -6.65 -4.99
N LEU A 128 -5.05 -5.87 -5.64
CA LEU A 128 -6.50 -6.06 -5.56
C LEU A 128 -6.91 -7.24 -6.42
N HIS A 129 -7.57 -8.22 -5.81
CA HIS A 129 -8.26 -9.31 -6.50
C HIS A 129 -9.74 -8.97 -6.62
N MET A 130 -10.22 -8.86 -7.85
CA MET A 130 -11.58 -8.41 -8.14
C MET A 130 -12.52 -9.58 -8.40
N THR A 131 -13.81 -9.36 -8.15
CA THR A 131 -14.87 -10.19 -8.72
C THR A 131 -15.06 -9.84 -10.20
N ASP A 132 -15.77 -10.70 -10.94
CA ASP A 132 -16.08 -10.43 -12.36
C ASP A 132 -16.86 -9.12 -12.53
N GLU A 133 -17.79 -8.82 -11.60
CA GLU A 133 -18.56 -7.56 -11.62
C GLU A 133 -17.66 -6.33 -11.38
N GLU A 134 -16.72 -6.41 -10.43
CA GLU A 134 -15.77 -5.34 -10.12
C GLU A 134 -14.82 -5.11 -11.30
N HIS A 135 -14.36 -6.18 -11.93
CA HIS A 135 -13.53 -6.13 -13.13
C HIS A 135 -14.28 -5.42 -14.27
N ASP A 136 -15.52 -5.81 -14.56
CA ASP A 136 -16.32 -5.23 -15.64
C ASP A 136 -16.57 -3.72 -15.42
N ILE A 137 -16.75 -3.30 -14.17
CA ILE A 137 -16.87 -1.87 -13.83
C ILE A 137 -15.59 -1.11 -14.23
N LEU A 138 -14.40 -1.60 -13.85
CA LEU A 138 -13.15 -0.91 -14.18
C LEU A 138 -12.86 -0.92 -15.66
N VAL A 139 -13.10 -2.04 -16.36
CA VAL A 139 -12.95 -2.11 -17.83
C VAL A 139 -13.89 -1.13 -18.52
N SER A 140 -15.15 -1.02 -18.05
CA SER A 140 -16.10 -0.06 -18.59
C SER A 140 -15.60 1.38 -18.44
N LEU A 141 -15.04 1.75 -17.29
CA LEU A 141 -14.47 3.07 -17.06
C LEU A 141 -13.21 3.32 -17.92
N MET A 142 -12.34 2.32 -18.08
CA MET A 142 -11.17 2.44 -18.97
C MET A 142 -11.59 2.67 -20.42
N ARG A 143 -12.64 1.98 -20.90
CA ARG A 143 -13.22 2.22 -22.22
C ARG A 143 -13.80 3.63 -22.36
N GLN A 144 -14.52 4.13 -21.35
CA GLN A 144 -15.04 5.51 -21.38
C GLN A 144 -13.90 6.54 -21.49
N ILE A 145 -12.79 6.33 -20.75
CA ILE A 145 -11.60 7.18 -20.89
C ILE A 145 -11.00 7.06 -22.28
N GLN A 146 -10.85 5.84 -22.80
CA GLN A 146 -10.31 5.60 -24.16
C GLN A 146 -11.18 6.28 -25.25
N ASP A 147 -12.51 6.19 -25.13
CA ASP A 147 -13.44 6.85 -26.04
C ASP A 147 -13.32 8.37 -25.94
N GLU A 148 -13.15 8.92 -24.73
CA GLU A 148 -12.95 10.36 -24.54
C GLU A 148 -11.65 10.84 -25.19
N LEU A 149 -10.56 10.07 -25.07
CA LEU A 149 -9.28 10.35 -25.73
C LEU A 149 -9.34 10.31 -27.26
N CYS A 150 -10.35 9.67 -27.84
CA CYS A 150 -10.56 9.61 -29.28
C CYS A 150 -11.35 10.82 -29.82
N LYS A 151 -11.98 11.60 -28.96
CA LYS A 151 -12.72 12.81 -29.36
C LYS A 151 -11.79 13.96 -29.72
N LYS A 152 -12.34 14.95 -30.40
CA LYS A 152 -11.62 16.19 -30.64
C LYS A 152 -11.45 16.92 -29.29
N PRO A 153 -10.23 17.31 -28.92
CA PRO A 153 -10.00 18.04 -27.67
C PRO A 153 -10.83 19.31 -27.55
N ASP A 154 -11.41 19.53 -26.37
CA ASP A 154 -12.12 20.75 -26.01
C ASP A 154 -11.76 21.19 -24.56
N GLU A 155 -12.35 22.28 -24.09
CA GLU A 155 -12.07 22.86 -22.76
C GLU A 155 -12.50 21.95 -21.59
N LEU A 156 -13.42 21.00 -21.81
CA LEU A 156 -13.95 20.11 -20.79
C LEU A 156 -13.26 18.74 -20.74
N GLN A 157 -12.46 18.39 -21.77
CA GLN A 157 -11.85 17.06 -21.86
C GLN A 157 -11.05 16.70 -20.62
N ASN A 158 -10.19 17.59 -20.11
CA ASN A 158 -9.41 17.33 -18.89
C ASN A 158 -10.31 17.14 -17.67
N THR A 159 -11.40 17.92 -17.55
CA THR A 159 -12.37 17.80 -16.47
C THR A 159 -13.06 16.43 -16.49
N ILE A 160 -13.46 15.99 -17.67
CA ILE A 160 -14.10 14.68 -17.86
C ILE A 160 -13.12 13.54 -17.53
N LEU A 161 -11.88 13.63 -18.04
CA LEU A 161 -10.84 12.62 -17.76
C LEU A 161 -10.52 12.52 -16.28
N VAL A 162 -10.33 13.64 -15.58
CA VAL A 162 -10.11 13.69 -14.14
C VAL A 162 -11.29 13.07 -13.39
N GLY A 163 -12.53 13.41 -13.80
CA GLY A 163 -13.74 12.83 -13.19
C GLY A 163 -13.82 11.30 -13.32
N TYR A 164 -13.50 10.74 -14.49
CA TYR A 164 -13.45 9.29 -14.68
C TYR A 164 -12.34 8.64 -13.85
N ILE A 165 -11.15 9.24 -13.78
CA ILE A 165 -10.02 8.74 -12.98
C ILE A 165 -10.38 8.74 -11.50
N GLU A 166 -10.94 9.85 -10.97
CA GLU A 166 -11.37 9.93 -9.58
C GLU A 166 -12.44 8.88 -9.25
N LEU A 167 -13.44 8.73 -10.12
CA LEU A 167 -14.46 7.68 -9.97
C LEU A 167 -13.85 6.27 -9.94
N MET A 168 -12.91 5.99 -10.83
CA MET A 168 -12.20 4.70 -10.88
C MET A 168 -11.42 4.43 -9.60
N LEU A 169 -10.69 5.42 -9.07
CA LEU A 169 -9.93 5.26 -7.83
C LEU A 169 -10.84 5.07 -6.61
N ASN A 170 -12.02 5.72 -6.60
CA ASN A 170 -13.04 5.49 -5.58
C ASN A 170 -13.59 4.05 -5.63
N PHE A 171 -13.79 3.46 -6.83
CA PHE A 171 -14.13 2.05 -6.97
C PHE A 171 -13.01 1.15 -6.47
N CYS A 172 -11.75 1.41 -6.83
CA CYS A 172 -10.60 0.66 -6.33
C CYS A 172 -10.56 0.66 -4.79
N GLN A 173 -10.75 1.82 -4.16
CA GLN A 173 -10.81 1.94 -2.69
C GLN A 173 -11.95 1.12 -2.09
N ARG A 174 -13.14 1.12 -2.72
CA ARG A 174 -14.26 0.28 -2.31
C ARG A 174 -13.93 -1.21 -2.39
N PHE A 175 -13.29 -1.64 -3.48
CA PHE A 175 -12.95 -3.04 -3.71
C PHE A 175 -11.85 -3.52 -2.77
N TYR A 176 -10.83 -2.70 -2.47
CA TYR A 176 -9.87 -2.98 -1.41
C TYR A 176 -10.55 -3.11 -0.03
N ASN A 177 -11.49 -2.23 0.28
CA ASN A 177 -12.25 -2.33 1.53
C ASN A 177 -13.03 -3.65 1.61
N ARG A 178 -13.67 -4.10 0.52
CA ARG A 178 -14.33 -5.41 0.43
C ARG A 178 -13.31 -6.53 0.62
N GLN A 179 -12.14 -6.47 -0.05
CA GLN A 179 -11.09 -7.48 0.06
C GLN A 179 -10.60 -7.63 1.52
N PHE A 180 -10.37 -6.54 2.24
CA PHE A 180 -10.03 -6.60 3.67
C PHE A 180 -11.11 -7.26 4.52
N LEU A 181 -12.39 -7.06 4.19
CA LEU A 181 -13.50 -7.67 4.92
C LEU A 181 -13.66 -9.16 4.61
N THR A 182 -13.42 -9.58 3.38
CA THR A 182 -13.58 -10.99 2.96
C THR A 182 -12.41 -11.87 3.37
N ARG A 183 -11.19 -11.33 3.47
CA ARG A 183 -9.97 -12.05 3.89
C ARG A 183 -9.77 -12.06 5.41
N LYS A 184 -10.85 -12.26 6.17
CA LYS A 184 -10.79 -12.24 7.64
C LYS A 184 -9.81 -13.24 8.25
N VAL A 185 -9.68 -14.43 7.68
CA VAL A 185 -8.77 -15.48 8.19
C VAL A 185 -7.32 -15.04 8.00
N GLU A 186 -6.95 -14.61 6.80
CA GLU A 186 -5.59 -14.13 6.49
C GLU A 186 -5.23 -12.87 7.29
N ASN A 187 -6.18 -11.94 7.44
CA ASN A 187 -5.98 -10.72 8.23
C ASN A 187 -5.85 -11.05 9.74
N SER A 188 -6.58 -12.06 10.23
CA SER A 188 -6.43 -12.55 11.60
C SER A 188 -5.06 -13.21 11.81
N ASP A 189 -4.55 -13.95 10.83
CA ASP A 189 -3.19 -14.51 10.86
C ASP A 189 -2.13 -13.41 10.93
N ILE A 190 -2.28 -12.34 10.14
CA ILE A 190 -1.38 -11.16 10.19
C ILE A 190 -1.38 -10.55 11.60
N LEU A 191 -2.55 -10.42 12.24
CA LEU A 191 -2.64 -9.88 13.60
C LEU A 191 -1.95 -10.79 14.62
N VAL A 192 -2.15 -12.10 14.52
CA VAL A 192 -1.50 -13.10 15.39
C VAL A 192 0.02 -13.05 15.22
N ARG A 193 0.51 -13.03 13.97
CA ARG A 193 1.95 -12.91 13.68
C ARG A 193 2.53 -11.59 14.16
N PHE A 194 1.77 -10.50 14.09
CA PHE A 194 2.16 -9.21 14.64
C PHE A 194 2.32 -9.24 16.16
N ASP A 195 1.37 -9.86 16.88
CA ASP A 195 1.45 -10.02 18.32
C ASP A 195 2.63 -10.91 18.74
N HIS A 196 2.95 -11.97 17.98
CA HIS A 196 4.14 -12.77 18.18
C HIS A 196 5.41 -11.96 17.95
N LEU A 197 5.49 -11.23 16.84
CA LEU A 197 6.63 -10.38 16.51
C LEU A 197 6.91 -9.35 17.63
N LEU A 198 5.88 -8.74 18.20
CA LEU A 198 6.06 -7.81 19.32
C LEU A 198 6.58 -8.51 20.58
N ARG A 199 6.10 -9.73 20.89
CA ARG A 199 6.64 -10.51 22.01
C ARG A 199 8.11 -10.84 21.83
N ASP A 200 8.46 -11.44 20.69
CA ASP A 200 9.83 -11.82 20.36
C ASP A 200 10.76 -10.61 20.40
N TYR A 201 10.30 -9.44 19.91
CA TYR A 201 11.07 -8.20 19.93
C TYR A 201 11.53 -7.80 21.35
N PHE A 202 10.65 -7.90 22.35
CA PHE A 202 10.96 -7.56 23.73
C PHE A 202 11.65 -8.71 24.48
N GLU A 203 11.37 -9.97 24.16
CA GLU A 203 12.06 -11.15 24.70
C GLU A 203 13.54 -11.18 24.29
N ASP A 204 13.81 -10.91 22.99
CA ASP A 204 15.16 -10.80 22.43
C ASP A 204 15.88 -9.49 22.83
N LYS A 205 15.22 -8.61 23.60
CA LYS A 205 15.74 -7.32 24.06
C LYS A 205 16.18 -6.37 22.93
N LEU A 206 15.57 -6.49 21.77
CA LEU A 206 15.88 -5.65 20.62
C LEU A 206 15.58 -4.17 20.86
N GLN A 207 14.64 -3.86 21.76
CA GLN A 207 14.35 -2.47 22.16
C GLN A 207 15.53 -1.76 22.82
N LEU A 208 16.49 -2.49 23.38
CA LEU A 208 17.67 -1.89 24.00
C LEU A 208 18.72 -1.43 22.96
N THR A 209 18.67 -1.94 21.74
CA THR A 209 19.59 -1.62 20.65
C THR A 209 18.94 -0.86 19.51
N LEU A 210 17.70 -1.19 19.17
CA LEU A 210 16.95 -0.61 18.05
C LEU A 210 15.91 0.43 18.49
N GLY A 211 15.70 0.61 19.80
CA GLY A 211 14.63 1.44 20.35
C GLY A 211 13.25 0.78 20.26
N LEU A 212 12.20 1.57 20.35
CA LEU A 212 10.83 1.03 20.27
C LEU A 212 10.49 0.54 18.86
N PRO A 213 9.74 -0.58 18.73
CA PRO A 213 9.36 -1.11 17.43
C PRO A 213 8.50 -0.09 16.65
N SER A 214 8.88 0.16 15.40
CA SER A 214 8.13 1.02 14.49
C SER A 214 7.16 0.21 13.64
N VAL A 215 6.13 0.89 13.08
CA VAL A 215 5.21 0.28 12.10
C VAL A 215 5.97 -0.24 10.88
N GLN A 216 6.97 0.52 10.42
CA GLN A 216 7.86 0.13 9.31
C GLN A 216 8.58 -1.19 9.63
N TYR A 217 9.23 -1.29 10.78
CA TYR A 217 9.92 -2.51 11.21
C TYR A 217 8.99 -3.73 11.23
N CYS A 218 7.79 -3.55 11.82
CA CYS A 218 6.83 -4.65 11.91
C CYS A 218 6.31 -5.08 10.53
N ALA A 219 6.01 -4.13 9.66
CA ALA A 219 5.58 -4.40 8.30
C ALA A 219 6.66 -5.16 7.50
N ASP A 220 7.92 -4.71 7.58
CA ASP A 220 9.03 -5.35 6.87
C ASP A 220 9.26 -6.79 7.35
N LYS A 221 9.19 -7.04 8.66
CA LYS A 221 9.30 -8.40 9.23
C LYS A 221 8.14 -9.31 8.81
N LEU A 222 6.97 -8.75 8.55
CA LEU A 222 5.80 -9.47 8.05
C LEU A 222 5.76 -9.56 6.52
N CYS A 223 6.77 -9.02 5.82
CA CYS A 223 6.85 -8.93 4.36
C CYS A 223 5.71 -8.13 3.72
N LEU A 224 5.20 -7.11 4.43
CA LEU A 224 4.12 -6.23 3.99
C LEU A 224 4.63 -4.80 3.78
N SER A 225 3.91 -4.00 2.96
CA SER A 225 4.08 -2.56 2.94
C SER A 225 3.52 -1.92 4.22
N PRO A 226 4.10 -0.83 4.73
CA PRO A 226 3.60 -0.16 5.94
C PRO A 226 2.15 0.30 5.82
N ASN A 227 1.74 0.76 4.63
CA ASN A 227 0.39 1.23 4.37
C ASN A 227 -0.61 0.07 4.36
N TYR A 228 -0.32 -1.02 3.62
CA TYR A 228 -1.17 -2.21 3.64
C TYR A 228 -1.30 -2.81 5.04
N PHE A 229 -0.17 -2.98 5.74
CA PHE A 229 -0.15 -3.45 7.12
C PHE A 229 -0.99 -2.57 8.04
N GLY A 230 -0.85 -1.24 7.94
CA GLY A 230 -1.64 -0.27 8.69
C GLY A 230 -3.14 -0.40 8.43
N ASP A 231 -3.53 -0.56 7.16
CA ASP A 231 -4.92 -0.72 6.75
C ASP A 231 -5.51 -2.06 7.20
N VAL A 232 -4.76 -3.17 7.09
CA VAL A 232 -5.17 -4.48 7.64
C VAL A 232 -5.43 -4.38 9.14
N ILE A 233 -4.47 -3.87 9.92
CA ILE A 233 -4.63 -3.76 11.38
C ILE A 233 -5.82 -2.87 11.72
N LYS A 234 -5.96 -1.72 11.07
CA LYS A 234 -7.08 -0.79 11.32
C LYS A 234 -8.44 -1.43 10.99
N LYS A 235 -8.54 -2.16 9.88
CA LYS A 235 -9.80 -2.84 9.48
C LYS A 235 -10.14 -4.02 10.39
N THR A 236 -9.11 -4.75 10.88
CA THR A 236 -9.30 -5.93 11.74
C THR A 236 -9.61 -5.56 13.18
N THR A 237 -8.95 -4.52 13.72
CA THR A 237 -9.01 -4.17 15.16
C THR A 237 -9.80 -2.90 15.45
N GLY A 238 -10.07 -2.07 14.44
CA GLY A 238 -10.63 -0.72 14.62
C GLY A 238 -9.61 0.31 15.08
N ASP A 239 -8.32 -0.08 15.27
CA ASP A 239 -7.27 0.79 15.78
C ASP A 239 -6.02 0.78 14.88
N THR A 240 -5.21 1.81 14.96
CA THR A 240 -3.99 1.90 14.14
C THR A 240 -2.90 0.96 14.64
N ALA A 241 -2.03 0.46 13.74
CA ALA A 241 -0.88 -0.37 14.09
C ALA A 241 0.03 0.33 15.13
N SER A 242 0.21 1.65 15.01
CA SER A 242 0.97 2.45 15.99
C SER A 242 0.34 2.43 17.38
N ASN A 243 -0.99 2.51 17.49
CA ASN A 243 -1.67 2.40 18.80
C ASN A 243 -1.61 0.98 19.35
N HIS A 244 -1.69 -0.04 18.49
CA HIS A 244 -1.53 -1.44 18.90
C HIS A 244 -0.15 -1.68 19.53
N ILE A 245 0.93 -1.18 18.93
CA ILE A 245 2.28 -1.22 19.49
C ILE A 245 2.31 -0.51 20.86
N ARG A 246 1.76 0.70 20.94
CA ARG A 246 1.73 1.45 22.23
C ARG A 246 0.99 0.70 23.33
N ARG A 247 -0.17 0.11 23.03
CA ARG A 247 -0.93 -0.70 24.00
C ARG A 247 -0.13 -1.92 24.46
N PHE A 248 0.59 -2.57 23.54
CA PHE A 248 1.46 -3.68 23.88
C PHE A 248 2.55 -3.24 24.89
N ILE A 249 3.24 -2.12 24.62
CA ILE A 249 4.28 -1.55 25.49
C ILE A 249 3.70 -1.17 26.86
N ILE A 250 2.53 -0.54 26.89
CA ILE A 250 1.86 -0.17 28.15
C ILE A 250 1.47 -1.41 28.97
N ARG A 251 1.04 -2.49 28.33
CA ARG A 251 0.78 -3.75 29.02
C ARG A 251 2.04 -4.31 29.71
N LEU A 252 3.17 -4.30 29.00
CA LEU A 252 4.47 -4.69 29.59
C LEU A 252 4.90 -3.75 30.72
N ALA A 253 4.62 -2.46 30.57
CA ALA A 253 4.90 -1.48 31.63
C ALA A 253 4.07 -1.76 32.89
N LYS A 254 2.78 -1.98 32.75
CA LYS A 254 1.89 -2.33 33.87
C LYS A 254 2.34 -3.57 34.60
N ASN A 255 2.76 -4.60 33.88
CA ASN A 255 3.27 -5.84 34.47
C ASN A 255 4.54 -5.58 35.32
N GLY A 256 5.48 -4.75 34.82
CA GLY A 256 6.69 -4.40 35.59
C GLY A 256 6.39 -3.56 36.82
N LEU A 257 5.53 -2.52 36.68
CA LEU A 257 5.12 -1.68 37.80
C LEU A 257 4.39 -2.51 38.87
N ALA A 258 3.52 -3.44 38.47
CA ALA A 258 2.84 -4.34 39.42
C ALA A 258 3.79 -5.35 40.08
N ALA A 259 4.91 -5.70 39.44
CA ALA A 259 5.97 -6.54 40.00
C ALA A 259 6.91 -5.74 40.92
N GLY A 260 6.68 -4.43 41.12
CA GLY A 260 7.47 -3.59 42.02
C GLY A 260 8.67 -2.88 41.37
N GLU A 261 8.79 -2.94 40.03
CA GLU A 261 9.82 -2.14 39.36
C GLU A 261 9.52 -0.65 39.48
N THR A 262 10.57 0.17 39.66
CA THR A 262 10.42 1.64 39.64
C THR A 262 10.10 2.12 38.22
N VAL A 263 9.54 3.33 38.11
CA VAL A 263 9.23 3.98 36.83
C VAL A 263 10.46 4.07 35.91
N SER A 264 11.65 4.37 36.52
CA SER A 264 12.92 4.41 35.77
C SER A 264 13.32 3.04 35.23
N GLN A 265 13.28 2.01 36.09
CA GLN A 265 13.62 0.64 35.71
C GLN A 265 12.72 0.13 34.55
N VAL A 266 11.40 0.39 34.63
CA VAL A 266 10.46 0.04 33.55
C VAL A 266 10.80 0.80 32.27
N SER A 267 11.07 2.11 32.38
CA SER A 267 11.45 2.94 31.23
C SER A 267 12.69 2.40 30.53
N ASP A 268 13.75 2.11 31.29
CA ASP A 268 15.02 1.60 30.77
C ASP A 268 14.85 0.21 30.13
N ARG A 269 14.14 -0.71 30.81
CA ARG A 269 13.86 -2.05 30.30
C ARG A 269 13.05 -2.05 28.99
N LEU A 270 12.14 -1.09 28.86
CA LEU A 270 11.32 -0.95 27.65
C LEU A 270 12.03 -0.20 26.52
N GLY A 271 13.26 0.28 26.74
CA GLY A 271 14.08 0.91 25.69
C GLY A 271 13.73 2.37 25.43
N PHE A 272 13.19 3.08 26.43
CA PHE A 272 13.03 4.53 26.31
C PHE A 272 14.34 5.24 26.65
N GLU A 273 14.77 6.12 25.79
CA GLU A 273 15.96 6.94 26.00
C GLU A 273 15.80 7.87 27.23
N TYR A 274 14.56 8.36 27.45
CA TYR A 274 14.24 9.25 28.56
C TYR A 274 12.96 8.79 29.28
N PRO A 275 12.98 8.66 30.64
CA PRO A 275 11.79 8.26 31.41
C PRO A 275 10.59 9.19 31.23
N GLN A 276 10.84 10.44 30.85
CA GLN A 276 9.77 11.42 30.55
C GLN A 276 8.95 11.04 29.32
N HIS A 277 9.59 10.46 28.32
CA HIS A 277 8.88 9.98 27.10
C HIS A 277 7.97 8.80 27.44
N PHE A 278 8.46 7.88 28.25
CA PHE A 278 7.65 6.78 28.79
C PHE A 278 6.45 7.31 29.56
N SER A 279 6.69 8.19 30.56
CA SER A 279 5.61 8.74 31.42
C SER A 279 4.55 9.49 30.62
N ARG A 280 4.96 10.22 29.57
CA ARG A 280 4.05 10.93 28.68
C ARG A 280 3.22 9.97 27.84
N MET A 281 3.84 8.91 27.30
CA MET A 281 3.13 7.88 26.54
C MET A 281 2.15 7.11 27.44
N PHE A 282 2.55 6.72 28.65
CA PHE A 282 1.71 6.02 29.60
C PHE A 282 0.49 6.87 30.00
N LYS A 283 0.70 8.15 30.36
CA LYS A 283 -0.40 9.07 30.68
C LYS A 283 -1.35 9.27 29.53
N LYS A 284 -0.85 9.32 28.29
CA LYS A 284 -1.70 9.46 27.09
C LYS A 284 -2.60 8.24 26.86
N GLN A 285 -2.14 7.05 27.23
CA GLN A 285 -2.91 5.81 27.03
C GLN A 285 -3.83 5.46 28.19
N GLU A 286 -3.40 5.74 29.43
CA GLU A 286 -4.09 5.32 30.66
C GLU A 286 -4.82 6.46 31.37
N GLY A 287 -4.60 7.71 30.96
CA GLY A 287 -5.16 8.90 31.61
C GLY A 287 -4.43 9.35 32.86
N ILE A 288 -3.62 8.49 33.49
CA ILE A 288 -2.85 8.74 34.72
C ILE A 288 -1.36 8.49 34.46
N THR A 289 -0.52 9.07 35.33
CA THR A 289 0.94 8.84 35.25
C THR A 289 1.33 7.46 35.79
N PRO A 290 2.52 6.93 35.42
CA PRO A 290 3.02 5.67 36.00
C PRO A 290 3.09 5.70 37.53
N SER A 291 3.47 6.82 38.11
CA SER A 291 3.55 7.00 39.59
C SER A 291 2.17 6.96 40.25
N GLU A 292 1.17 7.62 39.65
CA GLU A 292 -0.23 7.55 40.11
C GLU A 292 -0.78 6.12 39.99
N TYR A 293 -0.42 5.41 38.90
CA TYR A 293 -0.79 4.01 38.72
C TYR A 293 -0.20 3.11 39.81
N CYS A 294 1.09 3.28 40.16
CA CYS A 294 1.70 2.54 41.26
C CYS A 294 1.00 2.81 42.62
N GLN A 295 0.61 4.07 42.90
CA GLN A 295 -0.14 4.39 44.12
C GLN A 295 -1.48 3.66 44.19
N GLN A 296 -2.19 3.53 43.07
CA GLN A 296 -3.47 2.80 43.01
C GLN A 296 -3.33 1.27 43.16
N LEU A 297 -2.16 0.70 42.86
CA LEU A 297 -1.90 -0.73 43.07
C LEU A 297 -1.69 -1.09 44.57
N HIS A 298 -1.32 -0.12 45.38
CA HIS A 298 -1.01 -0.32 46.78
C HIS A 298 -2.10 0.23 47.74
N THR A 299 -3.23 0.67 47.17
CA THR A 299 -4.44 1.07 47.91
C THR A 299 -5.48 -0.03 47.88
#